data_e6766c936337deb5454d5c63e83c8df6
#
_entry.id   e6766c936337deb5454d5c63e83c8df6
#
_cell.length_a   1.000
_cell.length_b   1.000
_cell.length_c   1.000
_cell.angle_alpha   90.00
_cell.angle_beta   90.00
_cell.angle_gamma   90.00
#
_symmetry.space_group_name_H-M   'P 1'
#
loop_
_entity.id
_entity.type
_entity.pdbx_description
1 polymer ?
#
loop_
_entity_poly.entity_id
_entity_poly.type
_entity_poly.pdbx_seq_one_letter_code
_entity_poly.pdbx_strand_id
1 'polypeptide(L)'
;MGHGDYERLTPQAIDQVWVRLKAGEAAKPTARALGLCTGTVRAYLIRCGGIRPEPRRRAADRLSLADREEISRGLAAGESIRSIAARVGRAPSTVSREVNGNGGRCGYRALRADQRAWARATRPKASKLATLPHRMCVSPPR
;
A
#
# COMPACT_ATOMS: atom_id res chain seq x y z
N MET A 1 -7.90 -18.75 18.05
CA MET A 1 -7.42 -19.76 17.12
C MET A 1 -6.92 -19.08 15.84
N GLY A 2 -5.61 -19.08 15.58
CA GLY A 2 -5.02 -19.05 14.25
C GLY A 2 -4.97 -17.75 13.43
N HIS A 3 -4.61 -16.58 13.97
CA HIS A 3 -4.28 -15.39 13.16
C HIS A 3 -2.80 -15.35 12.72
N GLY A 4 -2.02 -16.41 13.02
CA GLY A 4 -0.56 -16.39 12.95
C GLY A 4 0.11 -16.81 11.64
N ASP A 5 -0.58 -17.44 10.70
CA ASP A 5 0.11 -18.11 9.57
C ASP A 5 0.23 -17.29 8.27
N TYR A 6 -0.40 -16.13 8.19
CA TYR A 6 -0.34 -15.31 6.97
C TYR A 6 0.94 -14.48 6.85
N GLU A 7 1.62 -14.21 7.96
CA GLU A 7 2.89 -13.48 7.98
C GLU A 7 4.07 -14.26 7.40
N ARG A 8 3.91 -15.57 7.21
CA ARG A 8 4.97 -16.45 6.67
C ARG A 8 5.02 -16.52 5.15
N LEU A 9 4.07 -15.96 4.43
CA LEU A 9 4.13 -15.88 2.97
C LEU A 9 5.01 -14.70 2.55
N THR A 10 6.26 -14.99 2.23
CA THR A 10 7.15 -13.98 1.63
C THR A 10 6.62 -13.55 0.24
N PRO A 11 6.95 -12.35 -0.24
CA PRO A 11 6.58 -11.93 -1.59
C PRO A 11 7.00 -12.93 -2.68
N GLN A 12 8.18 -13.53 -2.52
CA GLN A 12 8.69 -14.56 -3.43
C GLN A 12 7.85 -15.84 -3.39
N ALA A 13 7.44 -16.29 -2.21
CA ALA A 13 6.56 -17.45 -2.07
C ALA A 13 5.19 -17.18 -2.72
N ILE A 14 4.66 -15.98 -2.57
CA ILE A 14 3.42 -15.55 -3.23
C ILE A 14 3.55 -15.62 -4.75
N ASP A 15 4.63 -15.11 -5.32
CA ASP A 15 4.88 -15.16 -6.76
C ASP A 15 4.96 -16.60 -7.25
N GLN A 16 5.67 -17.47 -6.54
CA GLN A 16 5.77 -18.90 -6.87
C GLN A 16 4.41 -19.61 -6.80
N VAL A 17 3.59 -19.30 -5.80
CA VAL A 17 2.22 -19.84 -5.71
C VAL A 17 1.43 -19.49 -6.97
N TRP A 18 1.45 -18.23 -7.40
CA TRP A 18 0.71 -17.81 -8.59
C TRP A 18 1.24 -18.37 -9.88
N VAL A 19 2.56 -18.52 -10.03
CA VAL A 19 3.19 -19.15 -11.21
C VAL A 19 2.69 -20.59 -11.36
N ARG A 20 2.71 -21.39 -10.29
CA ARG A 20 2.27 -22.78 -10.30
C ARG A 20 0.77 -22.94 -10.51
N LEU A 21 -0.04 -22.12 -9.88
CA LEU A 21 -1.49 -22.12 -10.10
C LEU A 21 -1.84 -21.77 -11.55
N LYS A 22 -1.13 -20.80 -12.15
CA LYS A 22 -1.31 -20.45 -13.55
C LYS A 22 -0.92 -21.60 -14.49
N ALA A 23 0.04 -22.44 -14.09
CA ALA A 23 0.41 -23.67 -14.79
C ALA A 23 -0.58 -24.83 -14.58
N GLY A 24 -1.69 -24.61 -13.82
CA GLY A 24 -2.73 -25.60 -13.57
C GLY A 24 -2.49 -26.49 -12.34
N GLU A 25 -1.44 -26.22 -11.54
CA GLU A 25 -1.24 -26.97 -10.30
C GLU A 25 -2.31 -26.63 -9.25
N ALA A 26 -2.78 -27.63 -8.52
CA ALA A 26 -3.68 -27.42 -7.39
C ALA A 26 -2.94 -26.87 -6.15
N ALA A 27 -3.69 -26.25 -5.21
CA ALA A 27 -3.09 -25.67 -4.00
C ALA A 27 -2.29 -26.64 -3.14
N LYS A 28 -2.66 -27.93 -3.09
CA LYS A 28 -1.97 -28.94 -2.28
C LYS A 28 -0.57 -29.28 -2.82
N PRO A 29 -0.36 -29.65 -4.09
CA PRO A 29 0.98 -29.87 -4.63
C PRO A 29 1.83 -28.59 -4.61
N THR A 30 1.25 -27.43 -4.92
CA THR A 30 1.93 -26.14 -4.83
C THR A 30 2.48 -25.88 -3.41
N ALA A 31 1.67 -26.09 -2.38
CA ALA A 31 2.09 -25.91 -1.00
C ALA A 31 3.25 -26.86 -0.64
N ARG A 32 3.14 -28.13 -1.02
CA ARG A 32 4.20 -29.14 -0.79
C ARG A 32 5.50 -28.73 -1.44
N ALA A 33 5.47 -28.29 -2.71
CA ALA A 33 6.66 -27.90 -3.46
C ALA A 33 7.37 -26.67 -2.87
N LEU A 34 6.63 -25.80 -2.18
CA LEU A 34 7.15 -24.59 -1.54
C LEU A 34 7.47 -24.76 -0.05
N GLY A 35 7.31 -25.97 0.50
CA GLY A 35 7.48 -26.21 1.94
C GLY A 35 6.47 -25.49 2.84
N LEU A 36 5.29 -25.16 2.28
CA LEU A 36 4.24 -24.43 2.98
C LEU A 36 3.11 -25.34 3.44
N CYS A 37 2.40 -24.94 4.50
CA CYS A 37 1.16 -25.61 4.88
C CYS A 37 0.08 -25.36 3.81
N THR A 38 -0.63 -26.43 3.41
CA THR A 38 -1.73 -26.30 2.43
C THR A 38 -2.83 -25.35 2.91
N GLY A 39 -3.08 -25.30 4.23
CA GLY A 39 -4.02 -24.37 4.83
C GLY A 39 -3.65 -22.92 4.60
N THR A 40 -2.36 -22.57 4.73
CA THR A 40 -1.83 -21.22 4.48
C THR A 40 -2.06 -20.79 3.04
N VAL A 41 -1.73 -21.66 2.07
CA VAL A 41 -1.95 -21.36 0.63
C VAL A 41 -3.43 -21.21 0.33
N ARG A 42 -4.29 -22.11 0.83
CA ARG A 42 -5.75 -22.02 0.62
C ARG A 42 -6.34 -20.74 1.21
N ALA A 43 -5.99 -20.42 2.44
CA ALA A 43 -6.49 -19.22 3.12
C ALA A 43 -6.05 -17.95 2.40
N TYR A 44 -4.81 -17.91 1.88
CA TYR A 44 -4.34 -16.81 1.04
C TYR A 44 -5.19 -16.68 -0.23
N LEU A 45 -5.44 -17.78 -0.94
CA LEU A 45 -6.24 -17.80 -2.16
C LEU A 45 -7.68 -17.35 -1.93
N ILE A 46 -8.32 -17.82 -0.85
CA ILE A 46 -9.67 -17.38 -0.46
C ILE A 46 -9.69 -15.87 -0.23
N ARG A 47 -8.72 -15.33 0.50
CA ARG A 47 -8.62 -13.89 0.76
C ARG A 47 -8.45 -13.06 -0.52
N CYS A 48 -7.74 -13.60 -1.51
CA CYS A 48 -7.54 -12.94 -2.81
C CYS A 48 -8.68 -13.22 -3.80
N GLY A 49 -9.69 -13.99 -3.42
CA GLY A 49 -10.79 -14.38 -4.33
C GLY A 49 -10.32 -15.20 -5.53
N GLY A 50 -9.20 -15.93 -5.41
CA GLY A 50 -8.62 -16.70 -6.52
C GLY A 50 -7.99 -15.84 -7.63
N ILE A 51 -7.87 -14.55 -7.44
CA ILE A 51 -7.27 -13.61 -8.40
C ILE A 51 -5.96 -13.09 -7.83
N ARG A 52 -4.88 -13.10 -8.65
CA ARG A 52 -3.60 -12.52 -8.24
C ARG A 52 -3.76 -11.02 -7.99
N PRO A 53 -3.50 -10.54 -6.76
CA PRO A 53 -3.52 -9.11 -6.51
C PRO A 53 -2.43 -8.42 -7.34
N GLU A 54 -2.80 -7.42 -8.10
CA GLU A 54 -1.83 -6.57 -8.79
C GLU A 54 -0.95 -5.85 -7.77
N PRO A 55 0.38 -5.79 -7.98
CA PRO A 55 1.25 -4.97 -7.18
C PRO A 55 0.77 -3.52 -7.21
N ARG A 56 0.58 -2.93 -6.05
CA ARG A 56 0.15 -1.52 -5.99
C ARG A 56 1.20 -0.65 -6.65
N ARG A 57 0.81 0.02 -7.71
CA ARG A 57 1.61 1.04 -8.39
C ARG A 57 1.25 2.41 -7.85
N ARG A 58 2.26 3.26 -7.70
CA ARG A 58 2.02 4.68 -7.47
C ARG A 58 1.41 5.30 -8.71
N ALA A 59 0.40 6.16 -8.53
CA ALA A 59 -0.06 7.01 -9.62
C ALA A 59 1.08 7.95 -10.05
N ALA A 60 1.21 8.20 -11.35
CA ALA A 60 2.32 8.97 -11.92
C ALA A 60 2.38 10.44 -11.43
N ASP A 61 1.27 10.96 -10.95
CA ASP A 61 1.14 12.30 -10.36
C ASP A 61 1.69 12.38 -8.92
N ARG A 62 1.97 11.24 -8.28
CA ARG A 62 2.48 11.20 -6.91
C ARG A 62 3.99 11.28 -6.86
N LEU A 63 4.51 11.93 -5.79
CA LEU A 63 5.95 11.99 -5.54
C LEU A 63 6.53 10.59 -5.37
N SER A 64 7.55 10.27 -6.14
CA SER A 64 8.37 9.07 -6.02
C SER A 64 9.34 9.17 -4.84
N LEU A 65 10.04 8.09 -4.52
CA LEU A 65 11.15 8.15 -3.55
C LEU A 65 12.28 9.06 -4.07
N ALA A 66 12.60 8.98 -5.37
CA ALA A 66 13.62 9.83 -5.98
C ALA A 66 13.26 11.33 -5.87
N ASP A 67 12.00 11.70 -6.09
CA ASP A 67 11.54 13.09 -5.90
C ASP A 67 11.73 13.55 -4.44
N ARG A 68 11.46 12.66 -3.48
CA ARG A 68 11.61 12.93 -2.06
C ARG A 68 13.07 13.05 -1.63
N GLU A 69 13.96 12.27 -2.22
CA GLU A 69 15.39 12.38 -2.01
C GLU A 69 15.93 13.71 -2.55
N GLU A 70 15.44 14.13 -3.71
CA GLU A 70 15.79 15.43 -4.28
C GLU A 70 15.30 16.58 -3.40
N ILE A 71 14.07 16.49 -2.87
CA ILE A 71 13.55 17.44 -1.88
C ILE A 71 14.45 17.47 -0.64
N SER A 72 14.84 16.31 -0.12
CA SER A 72 15.71 16.21 1.07
C SER A 72 17.07 16.86 0.85
N ARG A 73 17.68 16.65 -0.33
CA ARG A 73 18.97 17.27 -0.72
C ARG A 73 18.86 18.78 -0.82
N GLY A 74 17.82 19.27 -1.51
CA GLY A 74 17.61 20.71 -1.65
C GLY A 74 17.36 21.41 -0.31
N LEU A 75 16.59 20.76 0.60
CA LEU A 75 16.38 21.30 1.95
C LEU A 75 17.68 21.35 2.77
N ALA A 76 18.52 20.32 2.67
CA ALA A 76 19.82 20.27 3.34
C ALA A 76 20.78 21.35 2.80
N ALA A 77 20.69 21.67 1.50
CA ALA A 77 21.44 22.74 0.87
C ALA A 77 20.85 24.15 1.14
N GLY A 78 19.77 24.27 1.92
CA GLY A 78 19.15 25.57 2.22
C GLY A 78 18.32 26.18 1.09
N GLU A 79 18.05 25.43 0.01
CA GLU A 79 17.35 25.94 -1.16
C GLU A 79 15.90 26.34 -0.86
N SER A 80 15.36 27.22 -1.69
CA SER A 80 13.94 27.61 -1.60
C SER A 80 13.01 26.49 -2.09
N ILE A 81 11.80 26.42 -1.54
CA ILE A 81 10.78 25.46 -2.00
C ILE A 81 10.48 25.61 -3.50
N ARG A 82 10.54 26.84 -4.03
CA ARG A 82 10.31 27.10 -5.46
C ARG A 82 11.42 26.49 -6.33
N SER A 83 12.69 26.64 -5.93
CA SER A 83 13.84 26.06 -6.63
C SER A 83 13.75 24.52 -6.63
N ILE A 84 13.51 23.91 -5.47
CA ILE A 84 13.35 22.47 -5.34
C ILE A 84 12.17 21.97 -6.20
N ALA A 85 11.05 22.67 -6.18
CA ALA A 85 9.86 22.30 -6.94
C ALA A 85 10.10 22.35 -8.46
N ALA A 86 10.81 23.36 -8.94
CA ALA A 86 11.19 23.47 -10.35
C ALA A 86 12.08 22.28 -10.78
N ARG A 87 13.07 21.92 -9.97
CA ARG A 87 13.97 20.79 -10.23
C ARG A 87 13.25 19.43 -10.23
N VAL A 88 12.30 19.22 -9.31
CA VAL A 88 11.49 18.00 -9.22
C VAL A 88 10.37 17.96 -10.27
N GLY A 89 10.11 19.07 -10.98
CA GLY A 89 9.02 19.18 -11.96
C GLY A 89 7.63 19.11 -11.30
N ARG A 90 7.47 19.67 -10.09
CA ARG A 90 6.22 19.67 -9.33
C ARG A 90 5.83 21.10 -8.90
N ALA A 91 4.52 21.29 -8.66
CA ALA A 91 4.07 22.58 -8.14
C ALA A 91 4.68 22.89 -6.76
N PRO A 92 5.10 24.14 -6.48
CA PRO A 92 5.64 24.55 -5.19
C PRO A 92 4.72 24.23 -4.00
N SER A 93 3.40 24.30 -4.21
CA SER A 93 2.40 23.94 -3.20
C SER A 93 2.45 22.45 -2.83
N THR A 94 2.74 21.58 -3.82
CA THR A 94 2.89 20.13 -3.58
C THR A 94 4.12 19.86 -2.71
N VAL A 95 5.25 20.45 -3.05
CA VAL A 95 6.49 20.30 -2.29
C VAL A 95 6.34 20.89 -0.88
N SER A 96 5.73 22.08 -0.76
CA SER A 96 5.46 22.69 0.55
C SER A 96 4.59 21.80 1.45
N ARG A 97 3.50 21.26 0.93
CA ARG A 97 2.63 20.33 1.69
C ARG A 97 3.36 19.06 2.09
N GLU A 98 4.16 18.50 1.21
CA GLU A 98 4.97 17.31 1.48
C GLU A 98 5.96 17.57 2.62
N VAL A 99 6.70 18.68 2.57
CA VAL A 99 7.67 19.07 3.59
C VAL A 99 6.99 19.32 4.93
N ASN A 100 5.95 20.14 4.95
CA ASN A 100 5.22 20.49 6.19
C ASN A 100 4.55 19.26 6.83
N GLY A 101 3.98 18.37 6.02
CA GLY A 101 3.36 17.13 6.50
C GLY A 101 4.35 16.08 7.01
N ASN A 102 5.66 16.27 6.78
CA ASN A 102 6.69 15.29 7.13
C ASN A 102 7.81 15.86 8.02
N GLY A 103 7.49 16.82 8.89
CA GLY A 103 8.41 17.33 9.92
C GLY A 103 9.07 18.67 9.60
N GLY A 104 8.58 19.39 8.57
CA GLY A 104 9.11 20.68 8.15
C GLY A 104 10.51 20.60 7.59
N ARG A 105 11.13 21.75 7.35
CA ARG A 105 12.47 21.83 6.69
C ARG A 105 13.55 21.09 7.44
N CYS A 106 13.59 21.19 8.77
CA CYS A 106 14.64 20.60 9.60
C CYS A 106 14.44 19.10 9.85
N GLY A 107 13.19 18.64 9.91
CA GLY A 107 12.83 17.24 10.25
C GLY A 107 12.55 16.35 9.05
N TYR A 108 12.55 16.87 7.83
CA TYR A 108 12.21 16.12 6.64
C TYR A 108 13.22 14.99 6.37
N ARG A 109 12.70 13.78 6.13
CA ARG A 109 13.49 12.61 5.72
C ARG A 109 12.75 11.89 4.62
N ALA A 110 13.36 11.75 3.44
CA ALA A 110 12.77 11.16 2.23
C ALA A 110 12.17 9.77 2.45
N LEU A 111 12.95 8.87 3.05
CA LEU A 111 12.50 7.49 3.32
C LEU A 111 11.30 7.45 4.27
N ARG A 112 11.31 8.24 5.35
CA ARG A 112 10.20 8.31 6.30
C ARG A 112 8.94 8.88 5.65
N ALA A 113 9.08 9.90 4.82
CA ALA A 113 7.98 10.50 4.08
C ALA A 113 7.39 9.49 3.08
N ASP A 114 8.24 8.70 2.42
CA ASP A 114 7.83 7.64 1.50
C ASP A 114 7.06 6.52 2.21
N GLN A 115 7.58 6.02 3.31
CA GLN A 115 6.90 5.00 4.13
C GLN A 115 5.54 5.49 4.64
N ARG A 116 5.42 6.74 5.10
CA ARG A 116 4.15 7.35 5.49
C ARG A 116 3.16 7.46 4.33
N ALA A 117 3.66 7.78 3.12
CA ALA A 117 2.81 7.85 1.94
C ALA A 117 2.24 6.46 1.58
N TRP A 118 3.04 5.40 1.66
CA TRP A 118 2.60 4.02 1.47
C TRP A 118 1.60 3.60 2.55
N ALA A 119 1.86 3.86 3.81
CA ALA A 119 0.97 3.55 4.92
C ALA A 119 -0.41 4.24 4.76
N ARG A 120 -0.42 5.51 4.35
CA ARG A 120 -1.67 6.23 4.07
C ARG A 120 -2.44 5.64 2.88
N ALA A 121 -1.73 5.19 1.85
CA ALA A 121 -2.34 4.57 0.68
C ALA A 121 -2.92 3.17 0.98
N THR A 122 -2.40 2.48 2.00
CA THR A 122 -2.88 1.15 2.41
C THR A 122 -4.02 1.20 3.43
N ARG A 123 -4.30 2.37 4.03
CA ARG A 123 -5.37 2.50 5.02
C ARG A 123 -6.72 2.10 4.40
N PRO A 124 -7.44 1.14 5.00
CA PRO A 124 -8.79 0.80 4.56
C PRO A 124 -9.68 2.04 4.67
N LYS A 125 -10.38 2.37 3.61
CA LYS A 125 -11.45 3.37 3.67
C LYS A 125 -12.72 2.65 4.08
N ALA A 126 -13.39 3.13 5.13
CA ALA A 126 -14.72 2.65 5.46
C ALA A 126 -15.62 2.81 4.21
N SER A 127 -16.33 1.76 3.83
CA SER A 127 -17.27 1.86 2.72
C SER A 127 -18.37 2.86 3.10
N LYS A 128 -18.81 3.65 2.14
CA LYS A 128 -19.95 4.58 2.35
C LYS A 128 -21.19 3.84 2.84
N LEU A 129 -21.36 2.58 2.46
CA LEU A 129 -22.46 1.70 2.88
C LEU A 129 -22.36 1.32 4.36
N ALA A 130 -21.16 1.15 4.91
CA ALA A 130 -20.96 0.86 6.33
C ALA A 130 -21.25 2.07 7.24
N THR A 131 -21.30 3.28 6.68
CA THR A 131 -21.53 4.54 7.43
C THR A 131 -22.99 4.99 7.36
N LEU A 132 -23.84 4.33 6.55
CA LEU A 132 -25.27 4.62 6.53
C LEU A 132 -25.90 4.05 7.80
N PRO A 133 -26.52 4.88 8.68
CA PRO A 133 -27.29 4.38 9.78
C PRO A 133 -28.39 3.48 9.22
N HIS A 134 -28.48 2.25 9.74
CA HIS A 134 -29.57 1.33 9.40
C HIS A 134 -30.89 2.04 9.74
N ARG A 135 -31.56 2.56 8.73
CA ARG A 135 -32.94 3.01 8.87
C ARG A 135 -33.77 1.76 9.18
N MET A 136 -34.00 1.56 10.45
CA MET A 136 -35.04 0.64 10.89
C MET A 136 -36.34 1.09 10.23
N CYS A 137 -36.81 0.27 9.29
CA CYS A 137 -38.13 0.39 8.74
C CYS A 137 -39.10 0.01 9.87
N VAL A 138 -39.51 0.99 10.66
CA VAL A 138 -40.61 0.81 11.61
C VAL A 138 -41.88 0.88 10.78
N SER A 139 -42.46 -0.28 10.50
CA SER A 139 -43.82 -0.38 9.96
C SER A 139 -44.78 0.20 10.99
N PRO A 140 -45.69 1.11 10.61
CA PRO A 140 -46.70 1.61 11.54
C PRO A 140 -47.67 0.48 11.91
N PRO A 141 -48.13 0.40 13.14
CA PRO A 141 -49.14 -0.54 13.54
C PRO A 141 -50.49 -0.22 12.83
N ARG A 142 -51.20 -1.24 12.40
CA ARG A 142 -52.60 -1.14 11.92
C ARG A 142 -53.54 -0.92 13.07
#